data_2a8c545c18e9b3c3609b1d646113fafd
#
_entry.id   2a8c545c18e9b3c3609b1d646113fafd
#
_cell.length_a   1.000
_cell.length_b   1.000
_cell.length_c   1.000
_cell.angle_alpha   90.00
_cell.angle_beta   90.00
_cell.angle_gamma   90.00
#
_symmetry.space_group_name_H-M   'P 1'
#
loop_
_entity.id
_entity.type
_entity.pdbx_description
1 polymer ?
#
loop_
_entity_poly.entity_id
_entity_poly.type
_entity_poly.pdbx_seq_one_letter_code
_entity_poly.pdbx_strand_id
1 'polypeptide(L)'
;AAQGLIAVIKTNPATGQLGFEYADMKQIKVSACDSDFISGTETIVHGGYDGFVYKQETGNELTRASTTATIDSFYRSPDLHMGDPGIRKKMQRVIFNYDNTGNVSATFKLVYDFADPDSPQPSAFSLTTGAGVALYDLAATTYGTAVYDSSGASLVRQPVEGSGFTVAVRLDDTSTNPPLELKGYEMEFIPGDRR
;
A
#
# COMPACT_ATOMS: atom_id res chain seq x y z
N ALA A 1 -14.30 17.33 3.24
CA ALA A 1 -12.94 16.80 3.11
C ALA A 1 -12.42 17.18 1.73
N ALA A 2 -11.18 17.71 1.66
CA ALA A 2 -10.55 17.96 0.37
C ALA A 2 -10.14 16.62 -0.25
N GLN A 3 -10.55 16.37 -1.48
CA GLN A 3 -10.19 15.20 -2.25
C GLN A 3 -9.48 15.68 -3.51
N GLY A 4 -8.41 15.01 -3.86
CA GLY A 4 -7.68 15.16 -5.11
C GLY A 4 -7.68 13.84 -5.86
N LEU A 5 -7.32 13.88 -7.13
CA LEU A 5 -7.12 12.71 -7.96
C LEU A 5 -5.70 12.77 -8.51
N ILE A 6 -4.95 11.70 -8.35
CA ILE A 6 -3.67 11.50 -9.01
C ILE A 6 -3.89 10.53 -10.17
N ALA A 7 -3.30 10.83 -11.32
CA ALA A 7 -3.33 9.96 -12.48
C ALA A 7 -1.90 9.60 -12.90
N VAL A 8 -1.67 8.32 -13.12
CA VAL A 8 -0.41 7.80 -13.66
C VAL A 8 -0.65 7.28 -15.06
N ILE A 9 0.19 7.70 -15.99
CA ILE A 9 0.16 7.23 -17.36
C ILE A 9 0.92 5.91 -17.44
N LYS A 10 0.25 4.86 -17.87
CA LYS A 10 0.86 3.55 -18.11
C LYS A 10 0.65 3.09 -19.53
N THR A 11 1.64 2.43 -20.07
CA THR A 11 1.50 1.73 -21.36
C THR A 11 1.04 0.30 -21.09
N ASN A 12 -0.08 -0.10 -21.67
CA ASN A 12 -0.52 -1.48 -21.62
C ASN A 12 0.49 -2.35 -22.39
N PRO A 13 1.19 -3.30 -21.75
CA PRO A 13 2.24 -4.09 -22.40
C PRO A 13 1.71 -5.02 -23.50
N ALA A 14 0.42 -5.37 -23.47
CA ALA A 14 -0.18 -6.25 -24.47
C ALA A 14 -0.65 -5.51 -25.73
N THR A 15 -1.06 -4.25 -25.61
CA THR A 15 -1.66 -3.49 -26.72
C THR A 15 -0.80 -2.29 -27.15
N GLY A 16 0.20 -1.88 -26.36
CA GLY A 16 0.99 -0.68 -26.57
C GLY A 16 0.21 0.64 -26.38
N GLN A 17 -1.05 0.57 -25.98
CA GLN A 17 -1.88 1.75 -25.77
C GLN A 17 -1.58 2.40 -24.42
N LEU A 18 -1.63 3.73 -24.42
CA LEU A 18 -1.54 4.52 -23.20
C LEU A 18 -2.89 4.43 -22.46
N GLY A 19 -2.82 4.18 -21.18
CA GLY A 19 -3.94 4.19 -20.25
C GLY A 19 -3.63 5.07 -19.04
N PHE A 20 -4.65 5.40 -18.28
CA PHE A 20 -4.52 6.13 -17.02
C PHE A 20 -4.96 5.24 -15.88
N GLU A 21 -4.15 5.18 -14.84
CA GLU A 21 -4.54 4.64 -13.54
C GLU A 21 -4.77 5.81 -12.59
N TYR A 22 -5.87 5.77 -11.87
CA TYR A 22 -6.28 6.84 -10.98
C TYR A 22 -6.25 6.37 -9.53
N ALA A 23 -5.81 7.25 -8.64
CA ALA A 23 -5.91 7.06 -7.20
C ALA A 23 -6.45 8.32 -6.53
N ASP A 24 -7.24 8.13 -5.49
CA ASP A 24 -7.73 9.23 -4.66
C ASP A 24 -6.60 9.75 -3.77
N MET A 25 -6.42 11.06 -3.78
CA MET A 25 -5.57 11.76 -2.82
C MET A 25 -6.42 12.30 -1.68
N LYS A 26 -6.03 12.00 -0.46
CA LYS A 26 -6.67 12.49 0.76
C LYS A 26 -5.72 13.39 1.54
N GLN A 27 -6.29 14.22 2.43
CA GLN A 27 -5.54 15.11 3.34
C GLN A 27 -4.80 16.27 2.68
N ILE A 28 -4.77 16.38 1.37
CA ILE A 28 -4.12 17.49 0.65
C ILE A 28 -5.17 18.53 0.29
N LYS A 29 -4.95 19.79 0.74
CA LYS A 29 -5.77 20.95 0.41
C LYS A 29 -4.96 21.85 -0.50
N VAL A 30 -5.21 21.77 -1.79
CA VAL A 30 -4.48 22.52 -2.81
C VAL A 30 -5.27 23.77 -3.18
N SER A 31 -4.65 24.94 -3.08
CA SER A 31 -5.18 26.22 -3.59
C SER A 31 -4.67 26.51 -5.00
N ALA A 32 -3.42 26.18 -5.26
CA ALA A 32 -2.75 26.26 -6.56
C ALA A 32 -1.62 25.24 -6.60
N CYS A 33 -1.29 24.74 -7.78
CA CYS A 33 -0.15 23.85 -7.98
C CYS A 33 0.61 24.24 -9.23
N ASP A 34 1.90 23.95 -9.22
CA ASP A 34 2.79 24.15 -10.35
C ASP A 34 3.92 23.12 -10.31
N SER A 35 4.58 22.90 -11.43
CA SER A 35 5.78 22.04 -11.50
C SER A 35 6.82 22.66 -12.42
N ASP A 36 8.09 22.45 -12.08
CA ASP A 36 9.22 22.85 -12.91
C ASP A 36 10.36 21.84 -12.74
N PHE A 37 11.27 21.84 -13.72
CA PHE A 37 12.47 21.00 -13.68
C PHE A 37 13.63 21.72 -13.00
N ILE A 38 14.00 21.24 -11.81
CA ILE A 38 15.15 21.75 -11.06
C ILE A 38 16.25 20.70 -11.12
N SER A 39 17.38 21.07 -11.75
CA SER A 39 18.54 20.16 -11.92
C SER A 39 18.18 18.83 -12.62
N GLY A 40 17.25 18.85 -13.57
CA GLY A 40 16.82 17.67 -14.32
C GLY A 40 15.77 16.80 -13.62
N THR A 41 15.33 17.20 -12.44
CA THR A 41 14.27 16.49 -11.69
C THR A 41 13.02 17.37 -11.64
N GLU A 42 11.88 16.82 -12.03
CA GLU A 42 10.60 17.51 -11.86
C GLU A 42 10.31 17.73 -10.36
N THR A 43 10.00 18.97 -10.04
CA THR A 43 9.64 19.37 -8.67
C THR A 43 8.23 19.94 -8.69
N ILE A 44 7.32 19.22 -8.06
CA ILE A 44 5.91 19.61 -7.94
C ILE A 44 5.72 20.33 -6.61
N VAL A 45 5.12 21.51 -6.68
CA VAL A 45 4.78 22.30 -5.50
C VAL A 45 3.31 22.67 -5.49
N HIS A 46 2.75 22.81 -4.30
CA HIS A 46 1.38 23.32 -4.16
C HIS A 46 1.27 24.29 -2.99
N GLY A 47 0.42 25.29 -3.15
CA GLY A 47 0.02 26.19 -2.09
C GLY A 47 -1.14 25.60 -1.29
N GLY A 48 -1.03 25.61 0.04
CA GLY A 48 -2.12 25.27 0.95
C GLY A 48 -3.02 26.46 1.25
N TYR A 49 -4.20 26.21 1.84
CA TYR A 49 -5.06 27.26 2.38
C TYR A 49 -4.58 27.80 3.74
N ASP A 50 -3.53 27.23 4.26
CA ASP A 50 -2.85 27.62 5.52
C ASP A 50 -1.71 28.61 5.32
N GLY A 51 -1.48 29.05 4.08
CA GLY A 51 -0.46 30.04 3.73
C GLY A 51 0.94 29.46 3.51
N PHE A 52 1.10 28.15 3.49
CA PHE A 52 2.36 27.49 3.20
C PHE A 52 2.40 26.93 1.77
N VAL A 53 3.63 26.81 1.27
CA VAL A 53 3.94 26.11 0.02
C VAL A 53 4.59 24.78 0.37
N TYR A 54 4.07 23.72 -0.20
CA TYR A 54 4.51 22.35 0.03
C TYR A 54 5.16 21.77 -1.22
N LYS A 55 6.26 21.04 -1.02
CA LYS A 55 6.86 20.21 -2.05
C LYS A 55 6.23 18.83 -1.97
N GLN A 56 5.75 18.33 -3.09
CA GLN A 56 5.16 16.97 -3.19
C GLN A 56 6.25 15.91 -3.42
N GLU A 57 5.88 14.66 -3.23
CA GLU A 57 6.72 13.47 -3.48
C GLU A 57 8.08 13.53 -2.76
N THR A 58 8.08 14.06 -1.54
CA THR A 58 9.29 14.20 -0.74
C THR A 58 9.05 13.64 0.66
N GLY A 59 9.81 12.58 1.01
CA GLY A 59 9.72 11.94 2.32
C GLY A 59 8.47 11.06 2.51
N ASN A 60 8.32 10.53 3.70
CA ASN A 60 7.26 9.58 4.08
C ASN A 60 6.24 10.19 5.05
N GLU A 61 6.30 11.49 5.26
CA GLU A 61 5.52 12.19 6.27
C GLU A 61 4.93 13.47 5.70
N LEU A 62 3.74 13.82 6.17
CA LEU A 62 3.15 15.11 5.89
C LEU A 62 3.64 16.12 6.93
N THR A 63 4.64 16.92 6.57
CA THR A 63 5.15 17.97 7.45
C THR A 63 4.49 19.30 7.12
N ARG A 64 3.76 19.86 8.10
CA ARG A 64 3.14 21.20 8.05
C ARG A 64 3.72 22.08 9.14
N ALA A 65 4.40 23.16 8.75
CA ALA A 65 5.10 24.03 9.68
C ALA A 65 6.03 23.23 10.61
N SER A 66 5.65 23.06 11.87
CA SER A 66 6.40 22.28 12.86
C SER A 66 5.71 20.98 13.27
N THR A 67 4.60 20.62 12.59
CA THR A 67 3.82 19.42 12.91
C THR A 67 3.98 18.38 11.81
N THR A 68 4.38 17.19 12.22
CA THR A 68 4.50 16.03 11.34
C THR A 68 3.32 15.08 11.57
N ALA A 69 2.72 14.60 10.50
CA ALA A 69 1.63 13.65 10.53
C ALA A 69 1.91 12.49 9.56
N THR A 70 1.30 11.36 9.84
CA THR A 70 1.34 10.19 8.95
C THR A 70 0.59 10.46 7.64
N ILE A 71 1.03 9.83 6.57
CA ILE A 71 0.30 9.78 5.31
C ILE A 71 -0.49 8.47 5.33
N ASP A 72 -1.81 8.58 5.55
CA ASP A 72 -2.67 7.39 5.52
C ASP A 72 -2.87 6.93 4.08
N SER A 73 -2.38 5.75 3.79
CA SER A 73 -2.54 5.10 2.50
C SER A 73 -3.28 3.79 2.61
N PHE A 74 -4.06 3.44 1.60
CA PHE A 74 -4.68 2.13 1.53
C PHE A 74 -4.77 1.63 0.10
N TYR A 75 -4.68 0.33 -0.03
CA TYR A 75 -4.99 -0.41 -1.25
C TYR A 75 -6.13 -1.38 -0.98
N ARG A 76 -7.09 -1.45 -1.89
CA ARG A 76 -8.12 -2.48 -1.89
C ARG A 76 -8.25 -3.07 -3.30
N SER A 77 -8.13 -4.38 -3.40
CA SER A 77 -8.38 -5.07 -4.66
C SER A 77 -9.88 -5.06 -5.01
N PRO A 78 -10.24 -5.29 -6.27
CA PRO A 78 -11.61 -5.70 -6.61
C PRO A 78 -12.04 -6.94 -5.82
N ASP A 79 -13.36 -7.12 -5.67
CA ASP A 79 -13.92 -8.35 -5.08
C ASP A 79 -13.85 -9.48 -6.12
N LEU A 80 -12.96 -10.45 -5.85
CA LEU A 80 -12.63 -11.54 -6.76
C LEU A 80 -13.50 -12.76 -6.48
N HIS A 81 -14.12 -13.33 -7.51
CA HIS A 81 -14.91 -14.56 -7.38
C HIS A 81 -14.05 -15.83 -7.44
N MET A 82 -12.82 -15.74 -7.93
CA MET A 82 -11.87 -16.87 -8.03
C MET A 82 -12.50 -18.11 -8.69
N GLY A 83 -13.02 -17.96 -9.90
CA GLY A 83 -13.73 -18.98 -10.66
C GLY A 83 -15.25 -18.89 -10.54
N ASP A 84 -15.91 -19.91 -9.99
CA ASP A 84 -17.37 -19.96 -9.87
C ASP A 84 -17.88 -19.09 -8.71
N PRO A 85 -18.69 -18.05 -8.95
CA PRO A 85 -19.26 -17.19 -7.92
C PRO A 85 -20.29 -17.89 -7.03
N GLY A 86 -20.84 -19.04 -7.45
CA GLY A 86 -21.77 -19.85 -6.69
C GLY A 86 -21.11 -20.77 -5.67
N ILE A 87 -19.79 -20.87 -5.66
CA ILE A 87 -19.03 -21.72 -4.74
C ILE A 87 -18.39 -20.84 -3.67
N ARG A 88 -18.60 -21.20 -2.40
CA ARG A 88 -17.93 -20.55 -1.27
C ARG A 88 -16.46 -20.97 -1.22
N LYS A 89 -15.54 -20.02 -1.00
CA LYS A 89 -14.09 -20.24 -0.90
C LYS A 89 -13.68 -20.11 0.56
N LYS A 90 -13.05 -21.14 1.11
CA LYS A 90 -12.40 -21.08 2.40
C LYS A 90 -10.94 -20.72 2.20
N MET A 91 -10.58 -19.51 2.63
CA MET A 91 -9.20 -19.03 2.49
C MET A 91 -8.27 -19.78 3.45
N GLN A 92 -7.07 -20.08 3.00
CA GLN A 92 -6.04 -20.78 3.76
C GLN A 92 -4.85 -19.87 4.03
N ARG A 93 -4.40 -19.17 3.01
CA ARG A 93 -3.19 -18.38 3.05
C ARG A 93 -3.20 -17.29 2.01
N VAL A 94 -2.55 -16.19 2.34
CA VAL A 94 -2.14 -15.17 1.36
C VAL A 94 -0.63 -15.05 1.36
N ILE A 95 -0.06 -14.98 0.17
CA ILE A 95 1.36 -14.80 -0.04
C ILE A 95 1.53 -13.43 -0.66
N PHE A 96 2.29 -12.57 0.00
CA PHE A 96 2.62 -11.24 -0.50
C PHE A 96 4.02 -11.23 -1.06
N ASN A 97 4.17 -10.65 -2.25
CA ASN A 97 5.44 -10.31 -2.85
C ASN A 97 5.55 -8.78 -2.89
N TYR A 98 6.50 -8.23 -2.17
CA TYR A 98 6.69 -6.79 -2.04
C TYR A 98 8.17 -6.42 -2.00
N ASP A 99 8.48 -5.21 -2.45
CA ASP A 99 9.78 -4.60 -2.25
C ASP A 99 9.79 -3.81 -0.95
N ASN A 100 10.86 -3.98 -0.23
CA ASN A 100 11.06 -3.36 1.06
C ASN A 100 12.21 -2.35 0.96
N THR A 101 11.88 -1.07 1.06
CA THR A 101 12.88 0.01 1.12
C THR A 101 13.32 0.33 2.55
N GLY A 102 12.78 -0.40 3.53
CA GLY A 102 13.08 -0.21 4.94
C GLY A 102 12.13 -1.00 5.84
N ASN A 103 11.98 -0.55 7.09
CA ASN A 103 11.06 -1.16 8.04
C ASN A 103 9.61 -0.74 7.71
N VAL A 104 8.86 -1.62 7.09
CA VAL A 104 7.45 -1.38 6.72
C VAL A 104 6.54 -1.82 7.85
N SER A 105 5.51 -1.04 8.13
CA SER A 105 4.44 -1.39 9.06
C SER A 105 3.09 -1.14 8.39
N ALA A 106 2.50 -2.19 7.87
CA ALA A 106 1.18 -2.15 7.24
C ALA A 106 0.23 -3.14 7.91
N THR A 107 -1.05 -2.87 7.86
CA THR A 107 -2.09 -3.83 8.25
C THR A 107 -2.77 -4.40 7.02
N PHE A 108 -3.03 -5.68 7.09
CA PHE A 108 -3.65 -6.45 6.04
C PHE A 108 -4.93 -7.12 6.54
N LYS A 109 -5.96 -7.13 5.71
CA LYS A 109 -7.15 -7.96 5.96
C LYS A 109 -7.78 -8.47 4.68
N LEU A 110 -8.46 -9.61 4.76
CA LEU A 110 -9.39 -10.05 3.75
C LEU A 110 -10.77 -9.45 4.01
N VAL A 111 -11.44 -9.10 2.94
CA VAL A 111 -12.81 -8.59 2.97
C VAL A 111 -13.66 -9.55 2.16
N TYR A 112 -14.67 -10.14 2.80
CA TYR A 112 -15.55 -11.13 2.19
C TYR A 112 -16.87 -10.50 1.77
N ASP A 113 -17.44 -11.02 0.69
CA ASP A 113 -18.80 -10.76 0.22
C ASP A 113 -19.14 -9.25 0.19
N PHE A 114 -18.27 -8.46 -0.47
CA PHE A 114 -18.39 -6.99 -0.62
C PHE A 114 -18.40 -6.23 0.71
N ALA A 115 -17.82 -6.77 1.76
CA ALA A 115 -17.86 -6.26 3.14
C ALA A 115 -19.28 -6.29 3.74
N ASP A 116 -20.07 -7.29 3.38
CA ASP A 116 -21.40 -7.49 3.93
C ASP A 116 -21.32 -7.59 5.48
N PRO A 117 -22.05 -6.73 6.21
CA PRO A 117 -22.03 -6.75 7.68
C PRO A 117 -22.60 -8.05 8.27
N ASP A 118 -23.43 -8.77 7.52
CA ASP A 118 -24.01 -10.05 7.95
C ASP A 118 -23.05 -11.24 7.73
N SER A 119 -21.97 -11.02 6.97
CA SER A 119 -20.90 -12.01 6.77
C SER A 119 -19.76 -11.78 7.77
N PRO A 120 -19.30 -12.81 8.50
CA PRO A 120 -18.16 -12.70 9.40
C PRO A 120 -16.90 -12.21 8.66
N GLN A 121 -16.36 -11.08 9.08
CA GLN A 121 -15.14 -10.50 8.55
C GLN A 121 -13.96 -10.86 9.46
N PRO A 122 -12.82 -11.32 8.91
CA PRO A 122 -11.65 -11.64 9.72
C PRO A 122 -11.03 -10.38 10.32
N SER A 123 -10.31 -10.55 11.41
CA SER A 123 -9.47 -9.50 11.98
C SER A 123 -8.34 -9.11 11.01
N ALA A 124 -7.85 -7.89 11.13
CA ALA A 124 -6.67 -7.46 10.40
C ALA A 124 -5.41 -8.10 11.00
N PHE A 125 -4.43 -8.36 10.16
CA PHE A 125 -3.10 -8.83 10.54
C PHE A 125 -2.09 -7.69 10.38
N SER A 126 -1.11 -7.63 11.26
CA SER A 126 0.01 -6.72 11.08
C SER A 126 1.04 -7.37 10.15
N LEU A 127 1.32 -6.69 9.05
CA LEU A 127 2.40 -7.03 8.15
C LEU A 127 3.62 -6.22 8.59
N THR A 128 4.44 -6.81 9.45
CA THR A 128 5.68 -6.19 9.88
C THR A 128 6.82 -6.87 9.14
N THR A 129 7.51 -6.12 8.33
CA THR A 129 8.74 -6.61 7.71
C THR A 129 9.85 -6.53 8.74
N GLY A 130 10.64 -7.59 8.83
CA GLY A 130 11.69 -7.71 9.83
C GLY A 130 12.63 -6.51 9.88
N ALA A 131 13.16 -6.31 11.05
CA ALA A 131 14.00 -5.18 11.42
C ALA A 131 15.06 -4.84 10.38
N GLY A 132 15.02 -3.64 10.00
CA GLY A 132 15.88 -2.78 9.26
C GLY A 132 17.12 -3.36 8.61
N VAL A 133 17.19 -3.13 7.33
CA VAL A 133 18.46 -3.04 6.61
C VAL A 133 19.35 -2.09 7.40
N ALA A 134 20.45 -2.62 7.95
CA ALA A 134 21.48 -1.79 8.55
C ALA A 134 22.08 -0.91 7.45
N LEU A 135 21.77 0.37 7.48
CA LEU A 135 22.44 1.34 6.64
C LEU A 135 23.89 1.46 7.12
N TYR A 136 24.81 1.28 6.19
CA TYR A 136 26.23 1.52 6.43
C TYR A 136 26.39 2.99 6.87
N ASP A 137 27.12 3.20 7.98
CA ASP A 137 27.39 4.53 8.53
C ASP A 137 26.26 5.23 9.32
N LEU A 138 25.29 4.49 9.83
CA LEU A 138 24.39 5.03 10.86
C LEU A 138 24.98 4.76 12.24
N ALA A 139 25.11 5.78 13.07
CA ALA A 139 25.68 5.69 14.43
C ALA A 139 24.94 4.69 15.36
N ALA A 140 23.73 4.26 14.97
CA ALA A 140 22.93 3.26 15.67
C ALA A 140 23.19 1.81 15.20
N THR A 141 23.98 1.60 14.15
CA THR A 141 24.28 0.28 13.59
C THR A 141 25.55 -0.27 14.21
N THR A 142 25.42 -1.13 15.22
CA THR A 142 26.57 -1.77 15.87
C THR A 142 26.94 -3.04 15.12
N TYR A 143 28.21 -3.17 14.76
CA TYR A 143 28.76 -4.39 14.14
C TYR A 143 28.46 -5.59 15.05
N GLY A 144 27.81 -6.62 14.51
CA GLY A 144 27.43 -7.83 15.24
C GLY A 144 25.97 -7.91 15.69
N THR A 145 25.20 -6.79 15.64
CA THR A 145 23.75 -6.77 15.88
C THR A 145 22.96 -6.37 14.66
N ALA A 146 23.62 -5.80 13.67
CA ALA A 146 22.99 -5.42 12.41
C ALA A 146 22.92 -6.62 11.46
N VAL A 147 21.74 -6.93 10.97
CA VAL A 147 21.55 -7.91 9.91
C VAL A 147 21.74 -7.17 8.58
N TYR A 148 22.81 -7.52 7.88
CA TYR A 148 22.99 -7.10 6.48
C TYR A 148 22.03 -7.93 5.64
N ASP A 149 20.84 -7.40 5.41
CA ASP A 149 19.92 -7.98 4.45
C ASP A 149 19.98 -7.18 3.16
N SER A 150 20.15 -7.89 2.06
CA SER A 150 19.99 -7.28 0.75
C SER A 150 18.52 -6.91 0.60
N SER A 151 18.24 -5.71 0.11
CA SER A 151 16.94 -5.25 -0.35
C SER A 151 16.40 -6.13 -1.48
N GLY A 152 16.18 -7.38 -1.19
CA GLY A 152 15.54 -8.32 -2.08
C GLY A 152 14.03 -8.26 -1.90
N ALA A 153 13.28 -8.60 -2.94
CA ALA A 153 11.85 -8.81 -2.84
C ALA A 153 11.55 -9.74 -1.66
N SER A 154 10.74 -9.25 -0.73
CA SER A 154 10.36 -10.02 0.46
C SER A 154 9.07 -10.77 0.16
N LEU A 155 9.05 -12.03 0.56
CA LEU A 155 7.89 -12.90 0.39
C LEU A 155 7.36 -13.27 1.76
N VAL A 156 6.17 -12.78 2.09
CA VAL A 156 5.47 -13.11 3.35
C VAL A 156 4.33 -14.05 3.09
N ARG A 157 4.30 -15.16 3.82
CA ARG A 157 3.22 -16.12 3.82
C ARG A 157 2.41 -15.96 5.08
N GLN A 158 1.18 -15.45 4.95
CA GLN A 158 0.28 -15.23 6.07
C GLN A 158 -0.88 -16.21 6.03
N PRO A 159 -1.02 -17.10 7.03
CA PRO A 159 -2.23 -17.87 7.21
C PRO A 159 -3.40 -16.93 7.49
N VAL A 160 -4.55 -17.22 6.89
CA VAL A 160 -5.75 -16.41 7.02
C VAL A 160 -6.96 -17.27 7.32
N GLU A 161 -7.97 -16.66 7.92
CA GLU A 161 -9.21 -17.32 8.28
C GLU A 161 -10.40 -16.73 7.51
N GLY A 162 -11.48 -17.47 7.48
CA GLY A 162 -12.74 -17.03 6.92
C GLY A 162 -13.06 -17.65 5.58
N SER A 163 -14.25 -17.35 5.11
CA SER A 163 -14.76 -17.85 3.84
C SER A 163 -15.82 -16.92 3.27
N GLY A 164 -15.87 -16.82 1.95
CA GLY A 164 -16.85 -16.01 1.23
C GLY A 164 -17.03 -16.48 -0.21
N PHE A 165 -18.01 -15.94 -0.88
CA PHE A 165 -18.23 -16.13 -2.31
C PHE A 165 -17.32 -15.22 -3.13
N THR A 166 -17.06 -14.02 -2.60
CA THR A 166 -16.07 -13.09 -3.12
C THR A 166 -15.06 -12.73 -2.04
N VAL A 167 -13.87 -12.37 -2.44
CA VAL A 167 -12.78 -11.98 -1.54
C VAL A 167 -12.04 -10.80 -2.13
N ALA A 168 -11.82 -9.78 -1.33
CA ALA A 168 -10.93 -8.68 -1.64
C ALA A 168 -9.78 -8.61 -0.63
N VAL A 169 -8.62 -8.18 -1.10
CA VAL A 169 -7.45 -7.89 -0.28
C VAL A 169 -7.45 -6.40 0.05
N ARG A 170 -7.30 -6.07 1.31
CA ARG A 170 -7.10 -4.70 1.76
C ARG A 170 -5.80 -4.58 2.56
N LEU A 171 -5.01 -3.59 2.18
CA LEU A 171 -3.80 -3.15 2.88
C LEU A 171 -4.02 -1.71 3.34
N ASP A 172 -3.70 -1.42 4.58
CA ASP A 172 -3.73 -0.07 5.15
C ASP A 172 -2.35 0.21 5.75
N ASP A 173 -1.78 1.37 5.43
CA ASP A 173 -0.57 1.90 6.06
C ASP A 173 -0.86 3.28 6.62
N THR A 174 -0.67 3.42 7.91
CA THR A 174 -0.85 4.66 8.67
C THR A 174 0.41 5.01 9.45
N SER A 175 1.56 4.49 9.04
CA SER A 175 2.84 4.70 9.69
C SER A 175 3.63 5.84 9.05
N THR A 176 4.70 6.26 9.72
CA THR A 176 5.72 7.17 9.17
C THR A 176 6.90 6.40 8.56
N ASN A 177 6.80 5.08 8.56
CA ASN A 177 7.81 4.20 7.99
C ASN A 177 7.87 4.33 6.45
N PRO A 178 8.93 3.84 5.81
CA PRO A 178 9.00 3.78 4.36
C PRO A 178 7.80 3.06 3.74
N PRO A 179 7.32 3.50 2.57
CA PRO A 179 6.17 2.91 1.92
C PRO A 179 6.42 1.47 1.47
N LEU A 180 5.37 0.67 1.52
CA LEU A 180 5.36 -0.67 0.96
C LEU A 180 5.11 -0.61 -0.56
N GLU A 181 6.01 -1.18 -1.34
CA GLU A 181 5.76 -1.40 -2.76
C GLU A 181 5.24 -2.83 -3.00
N LEU A 182 3.93 -2.97 -3.14
CA LEU A 182 3.30 -4.26 -3.41
C LEU A 182 3.53 -4.66 -4.87
N LYS A 183 4.30 -5.74 -5.11
CA LYS A 183 4.51 -6.31 -6.46
C LYS A 183 3.39 -7.25 -6.87
N GLY A 184 2.81 -7.95 -5.91
CA GLY A 184 1.70 -8.87 -6.17
C GLY A 184 1.33 -9.67 -4.93
N TYR A 185 0.25 -10.43 -5.04
CA TYR A 185 -0.17 -11.37 -4.02
C TYR A 185 -0.82 -12.60 -4.66
N GLU A 186 -0.70 -13.71 -3.95
CA GLU A 186 -1.33 -14.98 -4.30
C GLU A 186 -2.25 -15.41 -3.16
N MET A 187 -3.39 -15.99 -3.50
CA MET A 187 -4.38 -16.47 -2.53
C MET A 187 -4.57 -17.96 -2.69
N GLU A 188 -4.33 -18.70 -1.61
CA GLU A 188 -4.62 -20.12 -1.53
C GLU A 188 -5.97 -20.35 -0.85
N PHE A 189 -6.84 -21.11 -1.48
CA PHE A 189 -8.17 -21.41 -0.95
C PHE A 189 -8.60 -22.84 -1.25
N ILE A 190 -9.55 -23.33 -0.46
CA ILE A 190 -10.25 -24.58 -0.69
C ILE A 190 -11.67 -24.25 -1.15
N PRO A 191 -12.13 -24.77 -2.31
CA PRO A 191 -13.53 -24.63 -2.66
C PRO A 191 -14.42 -25.34 -1.64
N GLY A 192 -15.44 -24.66 -1.19
CA GLY A 192 -16.44 -25.20 -0.29
C GLY A 192 -17.70 -25.65 -1.01
N ASP A 193 -18.79 -25.72 -0.28
CA ASP A 193 -20.07 -26.15 -0.83
C ASP A 193 -20.68 -25.06 -1.73
N ARG A 194 -21.48 -25.52 -2.67
CA ARG A 194 -22.31 -24.66 -3.53
C ARG A 194 -23.51 -24.13 -2.72
N ARG A 195 -23.88 -22.89 -3.01
CA ARG A 195 -25.05 -22.23 -2.43
C ARG A 195 -26.34 -22.88 -2.94
#